data_c89324ba1d5eced142d7fc4c8ec18ade
#
_entry.id   c89324ba1d5eced142d7fc4c8ec18ade
#
_cell.length_a   1.000
_cell.length_b   1.000
_cell.length_c   1.000
_cell.angle_alpha   90.00
_cell.angle_beta   90.00
_cell.angle_gamma   90.00
#
_symmetry.space_group_name_H-M   'P 1'
#
loop_
_entity.id
_entity.type
_entity.pdbx_description
1 polymer ?
#
loop_
_entity_poly.entity_id
_entity_poly.type
_entity_poly.pdbx_seq_one_letter_code
_entity_poly.pdbx_strand_id
1 'polypeptide(L)'
;MPPGELIYGFGLQLLSFSQRGKKKTIRVNADPKVDTGDSHAPVPFYVTTRGYGLLVDSARQVDFYCGDARLKPTHSAKAASGAVNTPDMTRKLALQDPGEITIEVPRAKGVDVYLFAGPSMREAVQRYNLFSGGGLVPPEWGLGFWYRAEQHGDTEAITKLATEFRERKIPCDVIGLEPGWQTHAYSCSFAWDSNRFPNPKGFVSNMGKQGFQVNLWEHAFTHPSSPLFDSLLPYSGNYGVWGGLVPDFAGEKARNVFGDYHGRTLVDIGISGFKLDECDSSDFTGGWSFPDFSRYPSGVDGEQLHAVFGLRYQEAVWQEYKKRSRATYSLVRSSGALATPYPFVLYSDLYGHRDFVRALVNSGFAGLLWCPEVRDAKNSEDLVRRLETVVFSPLAMVNAWYIKNPPWKQIDRVKNNAGELENDWQTLEARCREIIGWRMQLVPYLLSAFESYAANGMPPFRALILDHPEDSALAEVDDQYMIGDRMLVAPLFAGESERKITFPEGKWCDFWTGKVVRDKTISAPATTERIPVFVRSGSIVPLAQIGPHAGSSESTTLTVRVYGDGSLSWQGGGVAGIGLTLTWDEKNQKGSVRQNSQRARYTVAGWEQLGAEA
;
A
#
# COMPACT_ATOMS: atom_id res chain seq x y z
N MET A 1 30.73 -0.35 -5.19
CA MET A 1 30.09 -0.86 -3.94
C MET A 1 31.13 -1.55 -3.04
N PRO A 2 31.39 -1.06 -1.87
CA PRO A 2 32.24 -1.74 -0.89
C PRO A 2 31.66 -3.10 -0.46
N PRO A 3 32.50 -4.03 0.02
CA PRO A 3 32.02 -5.26 0.63
C PRO A 3 31.02 -4.97 1.77
N GLY A 4 29.93 -5.73 1.82
CA GLY A 4 28.91 -5.59 2.86
C GLY A 4 27.88 -4.46 2.63
N GLU A 5 28.03 -3.62 1.62
CA GLU A 5 27.00 -2.67 1.26
C GLU A 5 25.79 -3.40 0.64
N LEU A 6 24.58 -3.11 1.14
CA LEU A 6 23.33 -3.69 0.65
C LEU A 6 22.51 -2.63 -0.11
N ILE A 7 21.67 -3.11 -1.02
CA ILE A 7 20.80 -2.31 -1.88
C ILE A 7 19.36 -2.74 -1.66
N TYR A 8 18.44 -1.75 -1.52
CA TYR A 8 17.01 -1.96 -1.40
C TYR A 8 16.26 -0.96 -2.29
N GLY A 9 14.99 -1.23 -2.56
CA GLY A 9 14.15 -0.33 -3.35
C GLY A 9 13.63 -0.95 -4.63
N PHE A 10 13.68 -0.20 -5.73
CA PHE A 10 13.09 -0.52 -7.04
C PHE A 10 11.56 -0.58 -7.04
N GLY A 11 10.92 0.12 -6.10
CA GLY A 11 9.47 0.21 -6.00
C GLY A 11 8.84 -1.02 -5.36
N LEU A 12 7.71 -1.46 -5.92
CA LEU A 12 6.98 -2.61 -5.41
C LEU A 12 7.69 -3.90 -5.83
N GLN A 13 8.42 -4.51 -4.93
CA GLN A 13 9.10 -5.79 -5.13
C GLN A 13 8.49 -6.85 -4.21
N LEU A 14 7.90 -7.91 -4.80
CA LEU A 14 7.19 -8.96 -4.08
C LEU A 14 8.04 -10.20 -3.83
N LEU A 15 9.03 -10.47 -4.69
CA LEU A 15 9.74 -11.75 -4.73
C LEU A 15 11.13 -11.70 -4.10
N SER A 16 11.65 -10.51 -3.82
CA SER A 16 12.93 -10.35 -3.14
C SER A 16 13.00 -9.09 -2.29
N PHE A 17 13.92 -9.07 -1.32
CA PHE A 17 14.10 -7.95 -0.39
C PHE A 17 15.42 -7.22 -0.66
N SER A 18 16.58 -7.86 -0.38
CA SER A 18 17.88 -7.32 -0.75
C SER A 18 18.16 -7.54 -2.24
N GLN A 19 18.71 -6.52 -2.91
CA GLN A 19 18.91 -6.53 -4.37
C GLN A 19 20.39 -6.69 -4.78
N ARG A 20 21.32 -6.75 -3.81
CA ARG A 20 22.74 -6.95 -4.13
C ARG A 20 22.96 -8.28 -4.86
N GLY A 21 23.80 -8.26 -5.91
CA GLY A 21 24.12 -9.42 -6.73
C GLY A 21 23.04 -9.78 -7.78
N LYS A 22 22.03 -8.93 -7.98
CA LYS A 22 20.94 -9.19 -8.92
C LYS A 22 20.95 -8.22 -10.09
N LYS A 23 20.42 -8.67 -11.24
CA LYS A 23 19.95 -7.80 -12.30
C LYS A 23 18.50 -7.45 -12.04
N LYS A 24 18.13 -6.16 -12.14
CA LYS A 24 16.77 -5.67 -12.04
C LYS A 24 16.39 -4.88 -13.28
N THR A 25 15.36 -5.32 -13.97
CA THR A 25 14.77 -4.63 -15.10
C THR A 25 13.55 -3.85 -14.61
N ILE A 26 13.66 -2.55 -14.55
CA ILE A 26 12.62 -1.67 -14.01
C ILE A 26 11.64 -1.34 -15.14
N ARG A 27 10.50 -2.02 -15.12
CA ARG A 27 9.44 -1.94 -16.11
C ARG A 27 8.11 -2.30 -15.46
N VAL A 28 7.03 -1.64 -15.87
CA VAL A 28 5.68 -2.00 -15.43
C VAL A 28 5.30 -3.36 -16.01
N ASN A 29 4.77 -4.23 -15.17
CA ASN A 29 4.23 -5.51 -15.58
C ASN A 29 3.22 -6.04 -14.56
N ALA A 30 2.09 -6.52 -15.02
CA ALA A 30 1.09 -7.17 -14.19
C ALA A 30 1.58 -8.54 -13.71
N ASP A 31 1.37 -8.82 -12.43
CA ASP A 31 1.52 -10.14 -11.81
C ASP A 31 2.86 -10.87 -12.13
N PRO A 32 4.03 -10.24 -11.89
CA PRO A 32 5.32 -10.85 -12.15
C PRO A 32 5.51 -12.11 -11.30
N LYS A 33 5.97 -13.19 -11.92
CA LYS A 33 6.18 -14.50 -11.27
C LYS A 33 7.66 -14.83 -11.07
N VAL A 34 8.55 -14.01 -11.61
CA VAL A 34 9.99 -14.17 -11.59
C VAL A 34 10.63 -12.89 -11.07
N ASP A 35 11.71 -13.01 -10.29
CA ASP A 35 12.41 -11.88 -9.65
C ASP A 35 13.30 -11.12 -10.66
N THR A 36 12.69 -10.55 -11.67
CA THR A 36 13.34 -9.78 -12.72
C THR A 36 13.43 -8.28 -12.46
N GLY A 37 12.63 -7.75 -11.51
CA GLY A 37 12.55 -6.32 -11.20
C GLY A 37 11.32 -5.62 -11.76
N ASP A 38 10.64 -6.22 -12.74
CA ASP A 38 9.33 -5.76 -13.21
C ASP A 38 8.27 -5.99 -12.14
N SER A 39 7.30 -5.10 -12.07
CA SER A 39 6.19 -5.17 -11.11
C SER A 39 5.05 -4.22 -11.50
N HIS A 40 3.97 -4.25 -10.73
CA HIS A 40 2.86 -3.28 -10.90
C HIS A 40 3.31 -1.84 -10.76
N ALA A 41 4.25 -1.55 -9.87
CA ALA A 41 4.73 -0.21 -9.59
C ALA A 41 6.25 -0.20 -9.41
N PRO A 42 7.00 -0.45 -10.48
CA PRO A 42 8.45 -0.37 -10.44
C PRO A 42 8.88 1.09 -10.34
N VAL A 43 9.95 1.35 -9.58
CA VAL A 43 10.53 2.67 -9.44
C VAL A 43 12.03 2.56 -9.71
N PRO A 44 12.61 3.31 -10.68
CA PRO A 44 14.03 3.29 -10.96
C PRO A 44 14.84 4.04 -9.89
N PHE A 45 14.55 3.74 -8.63
CA PHE A 45 15.18 4.29 -7.44
C PHE A 45 15.60 3.17 -6.50
N TYR A 46 16.83 3.26 -6.02
CA TYR A 46 17.35 2.41 -4.96
C TYR A 46 18.00 3.23 -3.85
N VAL A 47 18.14 2.63 -2.69
CA VAL A 47 18.87 3.17 -1.56
C VAL A 47 19.84 2.14 -1.02
N THR A 48 20.96 2.58 -0.43
CA THR A 48 21.98 1.70 0.10
C THR A 48 22.21 1.90 1.60
N THR A 49 22.74 0.86 2.26
CA THR A 49 23.13 0.94 3.68
C THR A 49 24.23 1.96 3.96
N ARG A 50 24.83 2.57 2.91
CA ARG A 50 25.81 3.66 3.04
C ARG A 50 25.17 5.05 3.13
N GLY A 51 23.84 5.14 3.10
CA GLY A 51 23.12 6.41 3.29
C GLY A 51 22.98 7.25 2.02
N TYR A 52 23.00 6.64 0.84
CA TYR A 52 22.63 7.33 -0.39
C TYR A 52 21.58 6.56 -1.16
N GLY A 53 20.75 7.32 -1.90
CA GLY A 53 19.81 6.79 -2.87
C GLY A 53 20.06 7.40 -4.25
N LEU A 54 19.68 6.69 -5.31
CA LEU A 54 19.84 7.13 -6.68
C LEU A 54 18.55 6.86 -7.47
N LEU A 55 18.02 7.91 -8.12
CA LEU A 55 16.90 7.86 -9.05
C LEU A 55 17.41 8.07 -10.46
N VAL A 56 17.02 7.20 -11.39
CA VAL A 56 17.14 7.42 -12.82
C VAL A 56 15.80 7.92 -13.34
N ASP A 57 15.70 9.19 -13.70
CA ASP A 57 14.45 9.78 -14.20
C ASP A 57 14.26 9.43 -15.68
N SER A 58 13.52 8.39 -15.93
CA SER A 58 13.25 7.89 -17.28
C SER A 58 11.90 7.18 -17.35
N ALA A 59 11.15 7.44 -18.43
CA ALA A 59 9.98 6.65 -18.80
C ALA A 59 10.35 5.46 -19.71
N ARG A 60 11.64 5.18 -19.89
CA ARG A 60 12.14 3.99 -20.59
C ARG A 60 12.43 2.88 -19.58
N GLN A 61 12.51 1.65 -20.06
CA GLN A 61 13.05 0.55 -19.29
C GLN A 61 14.46 0.90 -18.79
N VAL A 62 14.74 0.61 -17.52
CA VAL A 62 16.04 0.79 -16.89
C VAL A 62 16.51 -0.55 -16.32
N ASP A 63 17.69 -1.00 -16.76
CA ASP A 63 18.33 -2.19 -16.24
C ASP A 63 19.41 -1.82 -15.22
N PHE A 64 19.31 -2.36 -14.01
CA PHE A 64 20.30 -2.22 -12.95
C PHE A 64 21.02 -3.55 -12.71
N TYR A 65 22.33 -3.54 -12.81
CA TYR A 65 23.20 -4.63 -12.41
C TYR A 65 23.78 -4.29 -11.04
N CYS A 66 23.19 -4.82 -10.00
CA CYS A 66 23.43 -4.43 -8.60
C CYS A 66 24.63 -5.15 -7.99
N GLY A 67 25.82 -4.98 -8.54
CA GLY A 67 27.01 -5.75 -8.14
C GLY A 67 26.95 -7.18 -8.69
N ASP A 68 26.29 -7.38 -9.82
CA ASP A 68 26.25 -8.68 -10.50
C ASP A 68 27.66 -9.08 -10.93
N ALA A 69 28.01 -10.32 -10.65
CA ALA A 69 29.36 -10.82 -10.88
C ALA A 69 29.66 -10.90 -12.37
N ARG A 70 30.47 -9.98 -12.86
CA ARG A 70 31.02 -10.04 -14.22
C ARG A 70 32.27 -10.89 -14.21
N LEU A 71 32.43 -11.77 -15.20
CA LEU A 71 33.70 -12.40 -15.50
C LEU A 71 34.67 -11.28 -15.92
N LYS A 72 35.60 -10.90 -15.03
CA LYS A 72 36.76 -10.11 -15.45
C LYS A 72 37.59 -11.02 -16.35
N PRO A 73 37.94 -10.59 -17.57
CA PRO A 73 38.94 -11.30 -18.35
C PRO A 73 40.22 -11.31 -17.53
N THR A 74 40.49 -12.41 -16.86
CA THR A 74 41.81 -12.60 -16.23
C THR A 74 42.79 -12.87 -17.33
N HIS A 75 43.77 -12.01 -17.52
CA HIS A 75 44.90 -12.19 -18.43
C HIS A 75 45.83 -13.35 -18.02
N SER A 76 45.43 -14.20 -17.10
CA SER A 76 46.18 -15.42 -16.77
C SER A 76 45.50 -16.66 -17.34
N ALA A 77 45.80 -16.91 -18.62
CA ALA A 77 45.48 -18.19 -19.28
C ALA A 77 46.15 -19.42 -18.65
N LYS A 78 46.76 -19.29 -17.48
CA LYS A 78 47.49 -20.39 -16.80
C LYS A 78 46.63 -21.28 -15.91
N ALA A 79 45.37 -20.94 -15.66
CA ALA A 79 44.51 -21.77 -14.82
C ALA A 79 43.68 -22.82 -15.59
N ALA A 80 43.80 -22.88 -16.91
CA ALA A 80 42.97 -23.76 -17.75
C ALA A 80 43.67 -25.02 -18.30
N SER A 81 44.90 -25.27 -17.93
CA SER A 81 45.62 -26.46 -18.40
C SER A 81 45.35 -27.70 -17.55
N GLY A 82 44.13 -28.21 -17.63
CA GLY A 82 43.78 -29.44 -16.91
C GLY A 82 42.27 -29.78 -16.91
N ALA A 83 41.46 -29.00 -17.54
CA ALA A 83 40.04 -29.26 -17.61
C ALA A 83 39.68 -30.04 -18.87
N VAL A 84 39.23 -31.27 -18.68
CA VAL A 84 38.54 -32.06 -19.71
C VAL A 84 37.38 -31.28 -20.28
N ASN A 85 37.27 -31.19 -21.61
CA ASN A 85 36.25 -30.48 -22.35
C ASN A 85 34.86 -31.11 -22.20
N THR A 86 34.23 -30.94 -21.05
CA THR A 86 32.78 -31.02 -20.92
C THR A 86 32.31 -29.64 -20.53
N PRO A 87 31.36 -29.04 -21.24
CA PRO A 87 30.73 -27.83 -20.80
C PRO A 87 29.89 -28.16 -19.56
N ASP A 88 30.54 -28.14 -18.42
CA ASP A 88 29.84 -28.23 -17.13
C ASP A 88 29.16 -26.90 -16.87
N MET A 89 27.88 -26.83 -17.25
CA MET A 89 27.04 -25.67 -16.98
C MET A 89 26.83 -25.43 -15.49
N THR A 90 27.27 -26.34 -14.63
CA THR A 90 27.19 -26.20 -13.17
C THR A 90 28.51 -25.69 -12.54
N ARG A 91 29.54 -25.44 -13.33
CA ARG A 91 30.82 -24.94 -12.81
C ARG A 91 30.59 -23.54 -12.27
N LYS A 92 30.47 -23.42 -10.96
CA LYS A 92 30.54 -22.15 -10.24
C LYS A 92 31.93 -21.56 -10.47
N LEU A 93 32.09 -20.76 -11.51
CA LEU A 93 33.20 -19.86 -11.62
C LEU A 93 33.21 -19.02 -10.34
N ALA A 94 34.34 -18.84 -9.72
CA ALA A 94 34.47 -17.92 -8.60
C ALA A 94 34.19 -16.52 -9.12
N LEU A 95 32.95 -16.12 -8.99
CA LEU A 95 32.46 -14.83 -9.42
C LEU A 95 33.01 -13.81 -8.41
N GLN A 96 33.91 -12.95 -8.83
CA GLN A 96 34.29 -11.79 -8.03
C GLN A 96 33.18 -10.75 -8.17
N ASP A 97 32.55 -10.36 -7.05
CA ASP A 97 31.70 -9.18 -6.98
C ASP A 97 32.53 -7.98 -7.51
N PRO A 98 32.18 -7.37 -8.65
CA PRO A 98 32.94 -6.26 -9.21
C PRO A 98 32.88 -5.00 -8.35
N GLY A 99 32.01 -4.97 -7.33
CA GLY A 99 31.81 -3.81 -6.50
C GLY A 99 31.23 -2.61 -7.26
N GLU A 100 30.57 -2.83 -8.38
CA GLU A 100 30.02 -1.78 -9.26
C GLU A 100 28.52 -1.97 -9.46
N ILE A 101 27.78 -0.84 -9.56
CA ILE A 101 26.42 -0.81 -10.07
C ILE A 101 26.51 -0.31 -11.50
N THR A 102 26.04 -1.10 -12.46
CA THR A 102 25.90 -0.67 -13.84
C THR A 102 24.42 -0.38 -14.12
N ILE A 103 24.16 0.71 -14.82
CA ILE A 103 22.82 1.14 -15.20
C ILE A 103 22.76 1.27 -16.71
N GLU A 104 21.81 0.60 -17.33
CA GLU A 104 21.55 0.67 -18.77
C GLU A 104 20.15 1.22 -19.04
N VAL A 105 20.03 2.16 -19.97
CA VAL A 105 18.76 2.70 -20.47
C VAL A 105 18.75 2.59 -22.00
N PRO A 106 18.44 1.42 -22.58
CA PRO A 106 18.77 1.10 -23.97
C PRO A 106 18.17 2.03 -25.02
N ARG A 107 16.98 2.60 -24.74
CA ARG A 107 16.24 3.43 -25.71
C ARG A 107 16.28 4.92 -25.39
N ALA A 108 17.05 5.35 -24.40
CA ALA A 108 17.18 6.75 -24.04
C ALA A 108 18.31 7.44 -24.84
N LYS A 109 18.09 8.69 -25.25
CA LYS A 109 19.13 9.57 -25.79
C LYS A 109 19.98 10.22 -24.71
N GLY A 110 19.48 10.23 -23.49
CA GLY A 110 20.05 10.75 -22.27
C GLY A 110 19.07 10.54 -21.13
N VAL A 111 19.55 10.63 -19.90
CA VAL A 111 18.74 10.49 -18.68
C VAL A 111 19.22 11.47 -17.63
N ASP A 112 18.30 11.96 -16.80
CA ASP A 112 18.63 12.69 -15.60
C ASP A 112 18.80 11.69 -14.45
N VAL A 113 19.84 11.92 -13.64
CA VAL A 113 20.15 11.09 -12.48
C VAL A 113 20.18 11.98 -11.25
N TYR A 114 19.37 11.62 -10.25
CA TYR A 114 19.30 12.34 -8.98
C TYR A 114 19.94 11.53 -7.87
N LEU A 115 20.89 12.14 -7.16
CA LEU A 115 21.55 11.52 -6.02
C LEU A 115 20.99 12.14 -4.72
N PHE A 116 20.50 11.27 -3.84
CA PHE A 116 19.99 11.62 -2.51
C PHE A 116 20.99 11.14 -1.45
N ALA A 117 21.89 12.02 -1.04
CA ALA A 117 22.86 11.71 0.00
C ALA A 117 22.32 12.10 1.38
N GLY A 118 22.53 11.26 2.37
CA GLY A 118 22.15 11.50 3.77
C GLY A 118 23.24 10.98 4.72
N PRO A 119 23.18 11.32 6.01
CA PRO A 119 24.01 10.68 7.01
C PRO A 119 23.65 9.20 7.20
N SER A 120 22.42 8.82 6.85
CA SER A 120 21.96 7.44 6.86
C SER A 120 21.01 7.13 5.69
N MET A 121 20.69 5.85 5.54
CA MET A 121 19.71 5.33 4.59
C MET A 121 18.32 5.98 4.77
N ARG A 122 17.93 6.22 6.02
CA ARG A 122 16.67 6.86 6.41
C ARG A 122 16.55 8.26 5.81
N GLU A 123 17.56 9.12 5.99
CA GLU A 123 17.55 10.48 5.46
C GLU A 123 17.60 10.50 3.93
N ALA A 124 18.26 9.54 3.31
CA ALA A 124 18.26 9.43 1.85
C ALA A 124 16.83 9.17 1.32
N VAL A 125 16.07 8.26 1.94
CA VAL A 125 14.66 8.00 1.60
C VAL A 125 13.78 9.21 1.92
N GLN A 126 13.96 9.86 3.05
CA GLN A 126 13.21 11.08 3.38
C GLN A 126 13.43 12.17 2.33
N ARG A 127 14.67 12.40 1.88
CA ARG A 127 14.99 13.38 0.83
C ARG A 127 14.36 13.02 -0.51
N TYR A 128 14.35 11.74 -0.89
CA TYR A 128 13.63 11.28 -2.08
C TYR A 128 12.13 11.57 -1.96
N ASN A 129 11.51 11.25 -0.82
CA ASN A 129 10.09 11.49 -0.61
C ASN A 129 9.73 12.99 -0.61
N LEU A 130 10.55 13.84 -0.01
CA LEU A 130 10.37 15.30 -0.05
C LEU A 130 10.58 15.87 -1.46
N PHE A 131 11.56 15.36 -2.20
CA PHE A 131 11.78 15.71 -3.61
C PHE A 131 10.57 15.32 -4.48
N SER A 132 9.91 14.21 -4.17
CA SER A 132 8.71 13.75 -4.84
C SER A 132 7.48 14.64 -4.59
N GLY A 133 7.56 15.58 -3.64
CA GLY A 133 6.45 16.47 -3.26
C GLY A 133 5.97 16.28 -1.81
N GLY A 134 6.65 15.45 -1.03
CA GLY A 134 6.28 15.08 0.34
C GLY A 134 5.20 14.00 0.37
N GLY A 135 4.97 13.43 1.54
CA GLY A 135 3.92 12.44 1.75
C GLY A 135 2.53 13.08 1.87
N LEU A 136 1.52 12.27 1.79
CA LEU A 136 0.12 12.67 2.00
C LEU A 136 -0.32 12.42 3.44
N VAL A 137 -1.42 13.07 3.85
CA VAL A 137 -2.19 12.72 5.05
C VAL A 137 -3.57 12.26 4.59
N PRO A 138 -3.95 10.99 4.79
CA PRO A 138 -5.27 10.48 4.44
C PRO A 138 -6.36 11.13 5.30
N PRO A 139 -7.61 11.22 4.81
CA PRO A 139 -8.75 11.49 5.69
C PRO A 139 -8.95 10.32 6.68
N GLU A 140 -9.52 10.60 7.85
CA GLU A 140 -9.75 9.56 8.89
C GLU A 140 -10.50 8.34 8.35
N TRP A 141 -11.56 8.57 7.55
CA TRP A 141 -12.32 7.50 6.94
C TRP A 141 -11.48 6.64 5.96
N GLY A 142 -10.44 7.20 5.35
CA GLY A 142 -9.50 6.47 4.49
C GLY A 142 -8.67 5.46 5.27
N LEU A 143 -8.37 5.78 6.53
CA LEU A 143 -7.66 4.91 7.46
C LEU A 143 -8.58 3.94 8.22
N GLY A 144 -9.90 4.03 8.08
CA GLY A 144 -10.84 3.08 8.64
C GLY A 144 -10.85 1.74 7.91
N PHE A 145 -11.96 1.03 7.94
CA PHE A 145 -12.11 -0.27 7.29
C PHE A 145 -12.92 -0.15 6.00
N TRP A 146 -12.51 -0.90 4.97
CA TRP A 146 -13.11 -0.91 3.64
C TRP A 146 -13.65 -2.30 3.30
N TYR A 147 -14.79 -2.30 2.61
CA TYR A 147 -15.36 -3.53 2.06
C TYR A 147 -15.76 -3.31 0.60
N ARG A 148 -15.22 -4.13 -0.30
CA ARG A 148 -15.62 -4.11 -1.70
C ARG A 148 -16.66 -5.17 -1.93
N ALA A 149 -17.84 -4.72 -2.36
CA ALA A 149 -19.03 -5.55 -2.48
C ALA A 149 -19.05 -6.37 -3.77
N GLU A 150 -19.90 -7.38 -3.79
CA GLU A 150 -20.13 -8.26 -4.94
C GLU A 150 -20.49 -7.45 -6.21
N GLN A 151 -19.86 -7.80 -7.32
CA GLN A 151 -19.89 -7.03 -8.56
C GLN A 151 -21.28 -6.90 -9.22
N HIS A 152 -22.21 -7.81 -8.94
CA HIS A 152 -23.58 -7.76 -9.46
C HIS A 152 -24.57 -7.13 -8.48
N GLY A 153 -24.13 -6.64 -7.32
CA GLY A 153 -24.96 -5.95 -6.35
C GLY A 153 -25.58 -4.68 -6.95
N ASP A 154 -26.86 -4.49 -6.73
CA ASP A 154 -27.61 -3.29 -7.09
C ASP A 154 -27.83 -2.37 -5.87
N THR A 155 -28.58 -1.29 -6.04
CA THR A 155 -28.89 -0.35 -4.96
C THR A 155 -29.46 -1.04 -3.72
N GLU A 156 -30.36 -2.02 -3.89
CA GLU A 156 -31.02 -2.73 -2.79
C GLU A 156 -30.02 -3.63 -2.06
N ALA A 157 -29.30 -4.48 -2.80
CA ALA A 157 -28.31 -5.41 -2.26
C ALA A 157 -27.19 -4.68 -1.48
N ILE A 158 -26.67 -3.59 -2.05
CA ILE A 158 -25.60 -2.81 -1.40
C ILE A 158 -26.12 -2.07 -0.16
N THR A 159 -27.34 -1.50 -0.22
CA THR A 159 -27.94 -0.85 0.95
C THR A 159 -28.22 -1.85 2.07
N LYS A 160 -28.68 -3.05 1.74
CA LYS A 160 -28.87 -4.13 2.69
C LYS A 160 -27.56 -4.55 3.35
N LEU A 161 -26.49 -4.75 2.58
CA LEU A 161 -25.16 -5.06 3.09
C LEU A 161 -24.69 -3.96 4.07
N ALA A 162 -24.81 -2.68 3.69
CA ALA A 162 -24.42 -1.57 4.55
C ALA A 162 -25.21 -1.55 5.87
N THR A 163 -26.51 -1.75 5.81
CA THR A 163 -27.39 -1.84 6.98
C THR A 163 -26.96 -3.00 7.88
N GLU A 164 -26.66 -4.17 7.30
CA GLU A 164 -26.20 -5.32 8.06
C GLU A 164 -24.87 -5.05 8.80
N PHE A 165 -23.92 -4.36 8.20
CA PHE A 165 -22.68 -3.95 8.89
C PHE A 165 -22.97 -3.12 10.14
N ARG A 166 -23.93 -2.18 10.06
CA ARG A 166 -24.35 -1.35 11.22
C ARG A 166 -25.06 -2.16 12.30
N GLU A 167 -26.04 -2.99 11.93
CA GLU A 167 -26.81 -3.85 12.85
C GLU A 167 -25.91 -4.84 13.58
N ARG A 168 -24.93 -5.42 12.87
CA ARG A 168 -23.98 -6.37 13.42
C ARG A 168 -22.77 -5.70 14.09
N LYS A 169 -22.76 -4.37 14.15
CA LYS A 169 -21.70 -3.56 14.78
C LYS A 169 -20.30 -3.86 14.21
N ILE A 170 -20.23 -4.13 12.91
CA ILE A 170 -18.96 -4.27 12.19
C ILE A 170 -18.57 -2.89 11.71
N PRO A 171 -17.47 -2.29 12.20
CA PRO A 171 -17.03 -1.00 11.72
C PRO A 171 -16.68 -1.05 10.23
N CYS A 172 -17.14 -0.05 9.49
CA CYS A 172 -16.79 0.07 8.07
C CYS A 172 -16.99 1.51 7.61
N ASP A 173 -16.01 2.02 6.90
CA ASP A 173 -15.97 3.41 6.42
C ASP A 173 -16.33 3.52 4.95
N VAL A 174 -15.90 2.56 4.14
CA VAL A 174 -16.00 2.62 2.69
C VAL A 174 -16.64 1.36 2.13
N ILE A 175 -17.67 1.53 1.33
CA ILE A 175 -18.19 0.48 0.46
C ILE A 175 -17.70 0.74 -0.96
N GLY A 176 -16.98 -0.24 -1.52
CA GLY A 176 -16.52 -0.22 -2.91
C GLY A 176 -17.51 -0.92 -3.83
N LEU A 177 -17.87 -0.27 -4.94
CA LEU A 177 -18.61 -0.90 -6.03
C LEU A 177 -17.62 -1.41 -7.08
N GLU A 178 -17.84 -2.64 -7.50
CA GLU A 178 -17.04 -3.32 -8.53
C GLU A 178 -17.62 -3.09 -9.94
N PRO A 179 -17.08 -3.64 -11.04
CA PRO A 179 -17.39 -3.26 -12.43
C PRO A 179 -18.86 -3.01 -12.77
N GLY A 180 -19.78 -3.71 -12.12
CA GLY A 180 -21.18 -3.67 -12.44
C GLY A 180 -21.95 -2.42 -12.05
N TRP A 181 -21.33 -1.39 -11.50
CA TRP A 181 -21.98 -0.10 -11.28
C TRP A 181 -22.27 0.63 -12.61
N GLN A 182 -21.51 0.30 -13.68
CA GLN A 182 -21.58 0.95 -14.98
C GLN A 182 -22.18 0.05 -16.06
N THR A 183 -22.66 0.67 -17.15
CA THR A 183 -23.35 -0.04 -18.24
C THR A 183 -22.45 -0.96 -19.05
N HIS A 184 -21.14 -0.68 -19.12
CA HIS A 184 -20.14 -1.51 -19.79
C HIS A 184 -18.81 -1.40 -19.05
N ALA A 185 -18.15 -2.54 -18.75
CA ALA A 185 -17.00 -2.60 -17.86
C ALA A 185 -15.67 -2.86 -18.58
N TYR A 186 -15.65 -3.65 -19.64
CA TYR A 186 -14.45 -4.01 -20.41
C TYR A 186 -14.68 -3.75 -21.91
N SER A 187 -14.36 -2.54 -22.42
CA SER A 187 -13.84 -1.31 -21.77
C SER A 187 -14.92 -0.54 -20.98
N CYS A 188 -14.50 0.52 -20.23
CA CYS A 188 -15.39 1.25 -19.33
C CYS A 188 -16.26 2.29 -20.03
N SER A 189 -17.55 2.31 -19.69
CA SER A 189 -18.49 3.35 -20.14
C SER A 189 -18.51 4.59 -19.24
N PHE A 190 -18.13 4.48 -17.97
CA PHE A 190 -18.23 5.51 -16.92
C PHE A 190 -19.64 6.08 -16.76
N ALA A 191 -20.65 5.33 -17.19
CA ALA A 191 -22.06 5.68 -17.09
C ALA A 191 -22.78 4.69 -16.18
N TRP A 192 -23.50 5.20 -15.19
CA TRP A 192 -24.27 4.36 -14.27
C TRP A 192 -25.27 3.47 -14.99
N ASP A 193 -25.32 2.20 -14.59
CA ASP A 193 -26.38 1.29 -15.04
C ASP A 193 -27.69 1.65 -14.32
N SER A 194 -28.62 2.27 -15.05
CA SER A 194 -29.90 2.74 -14.51
C SER A 194 -30.83 1.60 -14.06
N ASN A 195 -30.62 0.37 -14.52
CA ASN A 195 -31.39 -0.79 -14.06
C ASN A 195 -30.97 -1.19 -12.64
N ARG A 196 -29.70 -1.03 -12.32
CA ARG A 196 -29.13 -1.40 -11.02
C ARG A 196 -29.07 -0.21 -10.06
N PHE A 197 -28.77 0.97 -10.57
CA PHE A 197 -28.65 2.21 -9.82
C PHE A 197 -29.53 3.30 -10.47
N PRO A 198 -30.86 3.22 -10.31
CA PRO A 198 -31.79 4.16 -10.98
C PRO A 198 -31.68 5.61 -10.48
N ASN A 199 -31.14 5.81 -9.28
CA ASN A 199 -30.86 7.13 -8.70
C ASN A 199 -29.49 7.14 -8.00
N PRO A 200 -28.38 7.26 -8.74
CA PRO A 200 -27.04 7.22 -8.16
C PRO A 200 -26.79 8.26 -7.08
N LYS A 201 -27.25 9.50 -7.31
CA LYS A 201 -27.11 10.60 -6.33
C LYS A 201 -27.87 10.29 -5.03
N GLY A 202 -29.07 9.76 -5.14
CA GLY A 202 -29.87 9.34 -3.99
C GLY A 202 -29.21 8.18 -3.24
N PHE A 203 -28.68 7.21 -3.96
CA PHE A 203 -27.92 6.07 -3.40
C PHE A 203 -26.69 6.56 -2.60
N VAL A 204 -25.82 7.36 -3.22
CA VAL A 204 -24.61 7.89 -2.57
C VAL A 204 -24.96 8.71 -1.33
N SER A 205 -26.01 9.56 -1.43
CA SER A 205 -26.50 10.34 -0.28
C SER A 205 -27.01 9.45 0.85
N ASN A 206 -27.70 8.35 0.54
CA ASN A 206 -28.19 7.39 1.54
C ASN A 206 -27.04 6.65 2.22
N MET A 207 -26.02 6.24 1.46
CA MET A 207 -24.80 5.65 2.03
C MET A 207 -24.10 6.63 2.98
N GLY A 208 -23.97 7.90 2.58
CA GLY A 208 -23.38 8.95 3.43
C GLY A 208 -24.15 9.17 4.74
N LYS A 209 -25.48 9.10 4.74
CA LYS A 209 -26.31 9.20 5.97
C LYS A 209 -26.06 8.04 6.94
N GLN A 210 -25.66 6.89 6.43
CA GLN A 210 -25.26 5.74 7.23
C GLN A 210 -23.76 5.77 7.63
N GLY A 211 -23.02 6.83 7.27
CA GLY A 211 -21.61 6.99 7.57
C GLY A 211 -20.67 6.23 6.64
N PHE A 212 -21.14 5.86 5.43
CA PHE A 212 -20.28 5.23 4.43
C PHE A 212 -19.84 6.19 3.35
N GLN A 213 -18.60 6.08 2.95
CA GLN A 213 -18.07 6.61 1.70
C GLN A 213 -18.27 5.59 0.58
N VAL A 214 -18.44 6.06 -0.66
CA VAL A 214 -18.60 5.18 -1.83
C VAL A 214 -17.40 5.33 -2.74
N ASN A 215 -16.78 4.19 -3.09
CA ASN A 215 -15.63 4.09 -3.98
C ASN A 215 -16.03 3.27 -5.22
N LEU A 216 -15.65 3.71 -6.42
CA LEU A 216 -15.99 3.04 -7.67
C LEU A 216 -14.78 2.35 -8.30
N TRP A 217 -14.97 1.13 -8.79
CA TRP A 217 -14.00 0.45 -9.65
C TRP A 217 -14.10 0.99 -11.07
N GLU A 218 -12.99 1.22 -11.71
CA GLU A 218 -12.87 1.51 -13.13
C GLU A 218 -11.47 1.24 -13.65
N HIS A 219 -11.31 1.23 -14.96
CA HIS A 219 -10.03 1.37 -15.65
C HIS A 219 -10.14 2.41 -16.76
N ALA A 220 -9.01 2.90 -17.25
CA ALA A 220 -8.96 4.05 -18.16
C ALA A 220 -9.42 3.78 -19.59
N PHE A 221 -9.47 2.51 -20.04
CA PHE A 221 -9.82 2.18 -21.42
C PHE A 221 -11.29 2.49 -21.68
N THR A 222 -11.56 3.45 -22.60
CA THR A 222 -12.85 4.10 -22.75
C THR A 222 -13.67 3.46 -23.86
N HIS A 223 -14.83 2.88 -23.51
CA HIS A 223 -15.72 2.20 -24.44
C HIS A 223 -16.41 3.17 -25.41
N PRO A 224 -16.72 2.76 -26.68
CA PRO A 224 -17.45 3.59 -27.65
C PRO A 224 -18.81 4.10 -27.18
N SER A 225 -19.49 3.40 -26.27
CA SER A 225 -20.75 3.86 -25.69
C SER A 225 -20.60 4.87 -24.55
N SER A 226 -19.36 5.18 -24.14
CA SER A 226 -19.12 6.17 -23.10
C SER A 226 -19.47 7.57 -23.60
N PRO A 227 -20.17 8.40 -22.78
CA PRO A 227 -20.36 9.82 -23.09
C PRO A 227 -19.05 10.59 -23.24
N LEU A 228 -17.94 10.02 -22.75
CA LEU A 228 -16.60 10.59 -22.80
C LEU A 228 -15.89 10.30 -24.13
N PHE A 229 -16.34 9.30 -24.91
CA PHE A 229 -15.61 8.73 -26.03
C PHE A 229 -15.20 9.76 -27.08
N ASP A 230 -16.15 10.50 -27.66
CA ASP A 230 -15.87 11.44 -28.74
C ASP A 230 -14.95 12.59 -28.33
N SER A 231 -15.07 13.06 -27.09
CA SER A 231 -14.21 14.13 -26.56
C SER A 231 -12.81 13.67 -26.23
N LEU A 232 -12.62 12.37 -25.92
CA LEU A 232 -11.32 11.78 -25.58
C LEU A 232 -10.59 11.21 -26.81
N LEU A 233 -11.33 10.86 -27.87
CA LEU A 233 -10.76 10.24 -29.10
C LEU A 233 -9.57 11.03 -29.69
N PRO A 234 -9.60 12.38 -29.81
CA PRO A 234 -8.46 13.15 -30.33
C PRO A 234 -7.21 13.11 -29.44
N TYR A 235 -7.35 12.70 -28.20
CA TYR A 235 -6.31 12.65 -27.16
C TYR A 235 -6.03 11.22 -26.71
N SER A 236 -6.23 10.24 -27.62
CA SER A 236 -6.00 8.83 -27.37
C SER A 236 -4.99 8.26 -28.35
N GLY A 237 -4.41 7.10 -28.01
CA GLY A 237 -3.46 6.41 -28.85
C GLY A 237 -4.08 5.77 -30.09
N ASN A 238 -3.23 5.28 -30.97
CA ASN A 238 -3.63 4.61 -32.22
C ASN A 238 -3.90 3.11 -32.03
N TYR A 239 -3.94 2.61 -30.79
CA TYR A 239 -4.23 1.23 -30.45
C TYR A 239 -5.35 1.18 -29.41
N GLY A 240 -6.23 0.21 -29.53
CA GLY A 240 -7.36 0.02 -28.60
C GLY A 240 -7.17 -1.21 -27.71
N VAL A 241 -7.70 -1.14 -26.48
CA VAL A 241 -7.75 -2.27 -25.54
C VAL A 241 -9.21 -2.59 -25.25
N TRP A 242 -9.62 -3.85 -25.40
CA TRP A 242 -11.02 -4.29 -25.32
C TRP A 242 -11.99 -3.44 -26.18
N GLY A 243 -11.53 -3.02 -27.37
CA GLY A 243 -12.30 -2.16 -28.25
C GLY A 243 -12.46 -0.71 -27.76
N GLY A 244 -11.82 -0.34 -26.66
CA GLY A 244 -11.86 1.00 -26.08
C GLY A 244 -10.62 1.82 -26.39
N LEU A 245 -10.75 3.14 -26.25
CA LEU A 245 -9.64 4.08 -26.38
C LEU A 245 -8.61 3.86 -25.26
N VAL A 246 -7.35 4.03 -25.59
CA VAL A 246 -6.25 4.20 -24.63
C VAL A 246 -5.92 5.69 -24.49
N PRO A 247 -6.34 6.35 -23.41
CA PRO A 247 -6.10 7.78 -23.22
C PRO A 247 -4.60 8.08 -23.13
N ASP A 248 -4.17 9.16 -23.80
CA ASP A 248 -2.82 9.68 -23.69
C ASP A 248 -2.64 10.47 -22.38
N PHE A 249 -2.54 9.78 -21.26
CA PHE A 249 -2.37 10.45 -19.97
C PHE A 249 -0.99 11.11 -19.77
N ALA A 250 -0.01 10.88 -20.64
CA ALA A 250 1.19 11.71 -20.69
C ALA A 250 0.85 13.16 -21.10
N GLY A 251 -0.17 13.34 -21.94
CA GLY A 251 -0.70 14.63 -22.37
C GLY A 251 -1.69 15.24 -21.38
N GLU A 252 -1.54 16.53 -21.09
CA GLU A 252 -2.43 17.27 -20.17
C GLU A 252 -3.88 17.31 -20.65
N LYS A 253 -4.09 17.41 -21.97
CA LYS A 253 -5.43 17.50 -22.56
C LYS A 253 -6.27 16.24 -22.29
N ALA A 254 -5.67 15.06 -22.44
CA ALA A 254 -6.35 13.81 -22.12
C ALA A 254 -6.74 13.75 -20.63
N ARG A 255 -5.80 14.12 -19.74
CA ARG A 255 -6.06 14.16 -18.29
C ARG A 255 -7.19 15.13 -17.93
N ASN A 256 -7.20 16.31 -18.54
CA ASN A 256 -8.24 17.33 -18.29
C ASN A 256 -9.62 16.86 -18.77
N VAL A 257 -9.72 16.34 -20.01
CA VAL A 257 -11.01 15.82 -20.55
C VAL A 257 -11.54 14.68 -19.69
N PHE A 258 -10.68 13.73 -19.34
CA PHE A 258 -11.05 12.59 -18.50
C PHE A 258 -11.45 13.04 -17.09
N GLY A 259 -10.61 13.86 -16.46
CA GLY A 259 -10.85 14.36 -15.11
C GLY A 259 -12.13 15.21 -15.03
N ASP A 260 -12.33 16.17 -15.92
CA ASP A 260 -13.52 17.03 -15.91
C ASP A 260 -14.83 16.25 -16.04
N TYR A 261 -14.84 15.17 -16.82
CA TYR A 261 -15.99 14.26 -16.87
C TYR A 261 -16.24 13.60 -15.51
N HIS A 262 -15.21 12.98 -14.93
CA HIS A 262 -15.29 12.32 -13.63
C HIS A 262 -15.68 13.30 -12.52
N GLY A 263 -15.14 14.49 -12.56
CA GLY A 263 -15.48 15.55 -11.62
C GLY A 263 -16.96 15.86 -11.60
N ARG A 264 -17.53 16.15 -12.77
CA ARG A 264 -18.94 16.56 -12.91
C ARG A 264 -19.93 15.43 -12.71
N THR A 265 -19.60 14.21 -13.16
CA THR A 265 -20.57 13.10 -13.18
C THR A 265 -20.49 12.19 -11.97
N LEU A 266 -19.31 12.08 -11.35
CA LEU A 266 -19.06 11.14 -10.26
C LEU A 266 -18.68 11.85 -8.95
N VAL A 267 -17.67 12.73 -8.98
CA VAL A 267 -17.22 13.42 -7.75
C VAL A 267 -18.30 14.36 -7.21
N ASP A 268 -19.00 15.10 -8.07
CA ASP A 268 -20.03 16.06 -7.66
C ASP A 268 -21.28 15.40 -7.05
N ILE A 269 -21.58 14.15 -7.38
CA ILE A 269 -22.67 13.40 -6.72
C ILE A 269 -22.27 12.77 -5.38
N GLY A 270 -20.97 12.82 -5.02
CA GLY A 270 -20.50 12.38 -3.70
C GLY A 270 -19.55 11.19 -3.69
N ILE A 271 -19.11 10.68 -4.86
CA ILE A 271 -18.11 9.61 -4.90
C ILE A 271 -16.83 10.09 -4.21
N SER A 272 -16.34 9.28 -3.28
CA SER A 272 -15.22 9.64 -2.39
C SER A 272 -13.85 9.19 -2.91
N GLY A 273 -13.83 8.29 -3.88
CA GLY A 273 -12.60 7.76 -4.47
C GLY A 273 -12.85 6.66 -5.48
N PHE A 274 -11.76 6.13 -6.01
CA PHE A 274 -11.79 5.13 -7.07
C PHE A 274 -10.84 3.96 -6.76
N LYS A 275 -11.13 2.82 -7.36
CA LYS A 275 -10.19 1.72 -7.57
C LYS A 275 -9.81 1.76 -9.05
N LEU A 276 -8.63 2.32 -9.33
CA LEU A 276 -8.08 2.46 -10.68
C LEU A 276 -7.36 1.18 -11.06
N ASP A 277 -8.01 0.35 -11.87
CA ASP A 277 -7.55 -0.98 -12.25
C ASP A 277 -6.90 -1.00 -13.64
N GLU A 278 -6.37 -2.14 -14.04
CA GLU A 278 -5.88 -2.51 -15.38
C GLU A 278 -4.89 -1.49 -16.00
N CYS A 279 -4.21 -0.70 -15.18
CA CYS A 279 -3.22 0.29 -15.63
C CYS A 279 -1.76 -0.19 -15.51
N ASP A 280 -1.55 -1.47 -15.22
CA ASP A 280 -0.26 -2.15 -15.01
C ASP A 280 0.11 -3.09 -16.17
N SER A 281 -0.53 -2.95 -17.32
CA SER A 281 -0.23 -3.76 -18.50
C SER A 281 1.12 -3.41 -19.14
N SER A 282 1.68 -4.34 -19.88
CA SER A 282 2.89 -4.18 -20.69
C SER A 282 2.86 -5.15 -21.86
N ASP A 283 3.88 -5.17 -22.71
CA ASP A 283 4.02 -6.15 -23.78
C ASP A 283 4.06 -7.62 -23.29
N PHE A 284 4.39 -7.82 -22.01
CA PHE A 284 4.35 -9.15 -21.37
C PHE A 284 2.94 -9.56 -20.93
N THR A 285 2.01 -8.61 -20.90
CA THR A 285 0.63 -8.86 -20.49
C THR A 285 -0.18 -9.39 -21.67
N GLY A 286 -0.61 -10.63 -21.61
CA GLY A 286 -1.42 -11.22 -22.67
C GLY A 286 -2.84 -10.68 -22.70
N GLY A 287 -3.30 -10.22 -23.88
CA GLY A 287 -4.72 -10.02 -24.18
C GLY A 287 -5.35 -8.68 -23.79
N TRP A 288 -4.72 -7.85 -22.95
CA TRP A 288 -5.30 -6.57 -22.50
C TRP A 288 -4.25 -5.46 -22.34
N SER A 289 -3.37 -5.33 -23.29
CA SER A 289 -2.32 -4.33 -23.31
C SER A 289 -2.27 -3.61 -24.65
N PHE A 290 -1.60 -2.48 -24.69
CA PHE A 290 -1.20 -1.81 -25.92
C PHE A 290 0.30 -2.04 -26.15
N PRO A 291 0.74 -2.20 -27.43
CA PRO A 291 2.13 -2.52 -27.70
C PRO A 291 3.07 -1.31 -27.49
N ASP A 292 4.34 -1.59 -27.19
CA ASP A 292 5.39 -0.57 -27.01
C ASP A 292 5.55 0.36 -28.21
N PHE A 293 5.20 -0.08 -29.42
CA PHE A 293 5.27 0.73 -30.64
C PHE A 293 4.03 1.62 -30.87
N SER A 294 3.00 1.54 -30.03
CA SER A 294 1.83 2.41 -30.14
C SER A 294 2.25 3.89 -29.99
N ARG A 295 1.46 4.79 -30.58
CA ARG A 295 1.77 6.21 -30.66
C ARG A 295 0.67 7.05 -30.07
N TYR A 296 1.06 8.13 -29.42
CA TYR A 296 0.18 9.01 -28.69
C TYR A 296 0.37 10.47 -29.10
N PRO A 297 -0.69 11.31 -29.04
CA PRO A 297 -0.63 12.72 -29.42
C PRO A 297 0.42 13.56 -28.67
N SER A 298 0.81 13.18 -27.46
CA SER A 298 1.88 13.83 -26.69
C SER A 298 3.28 13.57 -27.25
N GLY A 299 3.41 12.62 -28.19
CA GLY A 299 4.69 12.22 -28.79
C GLY A 299 5.39 11.06 -28.09
N VAL A 300 4.82 10.52 -27.00
CA VAL A 300 5.34 9.31 -26.36
C VAL A 300 4.95 8.07 -27.16
N ASP A 301 5.73 7.02 -27.01
CA ASP A 301 5.37 5.68 -27.50
C ASP A 301 4.75 4.82 -26.38
N GLY A 302 4.37 3.59 -26.71
CA GLY A 302 3.73 2.69 -25.77
C GLY A 302 4.61 2.32 -24.56
N GLU A 303 5.92 2.10 -24.78
CA GLU A 303 6.85 1.83 -23.67
C GLU A 303 6.86 2.98 -22.66
N GLN A 304 6.97 4.20 -23.14
CA GLN A 304 6.97 5.38 -22.28
C GLN A 304 5.63 5.57 -21.58
N LEU A 305 4.52 5.33 -22.29
CA LEU A 305 3.21 5.46 -21.68
C LEU A 305 2.99 4.41 -20.58
N HIS A 306 3.38 3.15 -20.78
CA HIS A 306 3.30 2.12 -19.73
C HIS A 306 3.98 2.58 -18.42
N ALA A 307 5.16 3.18 -18.53
CA ALA A 307 5.94 3.63 -17.37
C ALA A 307 5.24 4.71 -16.54
N VAL A 308 4.38 5.53 -17.15
CA VAL A 308 3.73 6.68 -16.49
C VAL A 308 2.21 6.55 -16.40
N PHE A 309 1.61 5.55 -17.05
CA PHE A 309 0.16 5.45 -17.21
C PHE A 309 -0.58 5.44 -15.88
N GLY A 310 -0.21 4.55 -14.95
CA GLY A 310 -0.85 4.46 -13.65
C GLY A 310 -0.72 5.74 -12.82
N LEU A 311 0.47 6.36 -12.82
CA LEU A 311 0.70 7.61 -12.08
C LEU A 311 -0.09 8.78 -12.67
N ARG A 312 -0.13 8.92 -14.00
CA ARG A 312 -0.86 10.00 -14.67
C ARG A 312 -2.37 9.79 -14.64
N TYR A 313 -2.84 8.55 -14.56
CA TYR A 313 -4.24 8.23 -14.30
C TYR A 313 -4.66 8.71 -12.89
N GLN A 314 -3.85 8.43 -11.87
CA GLN A 314 -4.06 8.97 -10.53
C GLN A 314 -4.16 10.50 -10.55
N GLU A 315 -3.26 11.17 -11.27
CA GLU A 315 -3.24 12.63 -11.40
C GLU A 315 -4.54 13.16 -12.01
N ALA A 316 -5.01 12.56 -13.12
CA ALA A 316 -6.23 12.96 -13.81
C ALA A 316 -7.45 12.97 -12.87
N VAL A 317 -7.56 11.94 -12.03
CA VAL A 317 -8.67 11.80 -11.07
C VAL A 317 -8.47 12.68 -9.84
N TRP A 318 -7.28 12.69 -9.25
CA TRP A 318 -7.00 13.45 -8.01
C TRP A 318 -7.17 14.96 -8.18
N GLN A 319 -6.82 15.52 -9.34
CA GLN A 319 -7.00 16.94 -9.61
C GLN A 319 -8.45 17.39 -9.43
N GLU A 320 -9.43 16.52 -9.72
CA GLU A 320 -10.85 16.85 -9.56
C GLU A 320 -11.26 16.99 -8.09
N TYR A 321 -10.69 16.18 -7.21
CA TYR A 321 -10.88 16.34 -5.76
C TYR A 321 -10.22 17.62 -5.25
N LYS A 322 -9.01 17.94 -5.73
CA LYS A 322 -8.30 19.19 -5.39
C LYS A 322 -9.09 20.44 -5.81
N LYS A 323 -9.56 20.49 -7.05
CA LYS A 323 -10.40 21.58 -7.58
C LYS A 323 -11.63 21.85 -6.70
N ARG A 324 -12.16 20.82 -6.05
CA ARG A 324 -13.35 20.85 -5.20
C ARG A 324 -13.05 20.96 -3.70
N SER A 325 -11.78 21.08 -3.32
CA SER A 325 -11.33 21.07 -1.93
C SER A 325 -11.88 19.86 -1.14
N ARG A 326 -11.98 18.70 -1.80
CA ARG A 326 -12.46 17.44 -1.21
C ARG A 326 -11.30 16.49 -0.99
N ALA A 327 -11.31 15.84 0.17
CA ALA A 327 -10.37 14.77 0.45
C ALA A 327 -10.77 13.49 -0.31
N THR A 328 -9.77 12.73 -0.74
CA THR A 328 -9.92 11.39 -1.30
C THR A 328 -8.85 10.46 -0.76
N TYR A 329 -9.15 9.19 -0.70
CA TYR A 329 -8.20 8.10 -0.53
C TYR A 329 -8.67 6.97 -1.40
N SER A 330 -7.80 6.40 -2.21
CA SER A 330 -8.19 5.59 -3.36
C SER A 330 -7.25 4.39 -3.52
N LEU A 331 -7.60 3.50 -4.42
CA LEU A 331 -6.79 2.34 -4.80
C LEU A 331 -6.29 2.51 -6.23
N VAL A 332 -5.11 1.98 -6.51
CA VAL A 332 -4.56 1.95 -7.87
C VAL A 332 -3.77 0.67 -8.11
N ARG A 333 -3.87 0.13 -9.33
CA ARG A 333 -3.15 -1.07 -9.72
C ARG A 333 -1.68 -0.80 -10.03
N SER A 334 -1.36 0.37 -10.58
CA SER A 334 -0.01 0.76 -10.98
C SER A 334 0.34 2.18 -10.56
N SER A 335 1.61 2.39 -10.26
CA SER A 335 2.20 3.69 -9.95
C SER A 335 3.67 3.68 -10.36
N GLY A 336 4.44 4.68 -9.97
CA GLY A 336 5.84 4.80 -10.36
C GLY A 336 6.63 5.75 -9.48
N ALA A 337 7.73 6.28 -10.00
CA ALA A 337 8.53 7.29 -9.32
C ALA A 337 7.72 8.54 -9.00
N LEU A 338 8.04 9.20 -7.89
CA LEU A 338 7.43 10.47 -7.46
C LEU A 338 5.94 10.37 -7.09
N ALA A 339 5.49 9.21 -6.61
CA ALA A 339 4.09 8.95 -6.27
C ALA A 339 3.68 9.41 -4.86
N THR A 340 4.60 9.88 -4.03
CA THR A 340 4.36 10.14 -2.60
C THR A 340 3.21 11.11 -2.28
N PRO A 341 2.93 12.17 -3.07
CA PRO A 341 1.85 13.10 -2.76
C PRO A 341 0.46 12.60 -3.17
N TYR A 342 0.38 11.51 -3.94
CA TYR A 342 -0.88 11.01 -4.47
C TYR A 342 -1.64 10.16 -3.43
N PRO A 343 -2.93 10.41 -3.19
CA PRO A 343 -3.72 9.71 -2.17
C PRO A 343 -4.21 8.33 -2.66
N PHE A 344 -3.30 7.52 -3.17
CA PHE A 344 -3.59 6.20 -3.72
C PHE A 344 -2.73 5.13 -3.08
N VAL A 345 -3.35 4.00 -2.78
CA VAL A 345 -2.69 2.80 -2.25
C VAL A 345 -2.68 1.73 -3.33
N LEU A 346 -1.52 1.15 -3.55
CA LEU A 346 -1.36 0.02 -4.48
C LEU A 346 -2.02 -1.23 -3.92
N TYR A 347 -2.60 -2.03 -4.81
CA TYR A 347 -3.19 -3.33 -4.50
C TYR A 347 -2.90 -4.33 -5.62
N SER A 348 -3.11 -5.62 -5.36
CA SER A 348 -3.06 -6.68 -6.35
C SER A 348 -3.99 -7.83 -5.99
N ASP A 349 -4.30 -8.67 -6.99
CA ASP A 349 -5.27 -9.75 -6.84
C ASP A 349 -4.67 -11.12 -6.53
N LEU A 350 -3.38 -11.36 -6.79
CA LEU A 350 -2.89 -12.73 -7.06
C LEU A 350 -1.68 -13.17 -6.24
N TYR A 351 -1.32 -12.49 -5.15
CA TYR A 351 -0.11 -12.85 -4.42
C TYR A 351 -0.36 -13.66 -3.16
N GLY A 352 0.59 -14.49 -2.80
CA GLY A 352 0.64 -15.17 -1.53
C GLY A 352 0.78 -14.20 -0.37
N HIS A 353 0.30 -14.59 0.81
CA HIS A 353 0.32 -13.71 1.98
C HIS A 353 1.74 -13.23 2.35
N ARG A 354 2.77 -14.11 2.23
CA ARG A 354 4.17 -13.73 2.47
C ARG A 354 4.67 -12.70 1.45
N ASP A 355 4.31 -12.84 0.18
CA ASP A 355 4.69 -11.90 -0.87
C ASP A 355 4.04 -10.54 -0.64
N PHE A 356 2.79 -10.52 -0.15
CA PHE A 356 2.11 -9.29 0.24
C PHE A 356 2.83 -8.57 1.38
N VAL A 357 3.30 -9.29 2.41
CA VAL A 357 4.04 -8.70 3.52
C VAL A 357 5.40 -8.19 3.05
N ARG A 358 6.12 -8.96 2.23
CA ARG A 358 7.41 -8.52 1.64
C ARG A 358 7.24 -7.25 0.81
N ALA A 359 6.19 -7.17 0.00
CA ALA A 359 5.88 -5.97 -0.77
C ALA A 359 5.59 -4.76 0.14
N LEU A 360 4.88 -4.96 1.26
CA LEU A 360 4.65 -3.91 2.25
C LEU A 360 5.96 -3.39 2.85
N VAL A 361 6.86 -4.30 3.22
CA VAL A 361 8.19 -3.96 3.75
C VAL A 361 9.03 -3.19 2.71
N ASN A 362 9.00 -3.61 1.45
CA ASN A 362 9.76 -2.98 0.36
C ASN A 362 9.21 -1.62 -0.07
N SER A 363 7.90 -1.44 -0.08
CA SER A 363 7.23 -0.26 -0.67
C SER A 363 7.70 1.06 -0.06
N GLY A 364 8.00 1.06 1.24
CA GLY A 364 8.47 2.22 1.97
C GLY A 364 9.81 2.80 1.47
N PHE A 365 10.70 1.99 0.89
CA PHE A 365 11.97 2.50 0.36
C PHE A 365 11.79 3.47 -0.81
N ALA A 366 10.72 3.31 -1.58
CA ALA A 366 10.45 4.12 -2.76
C ALA A 366 9.22 5.04 -2.61
N GLY A 367 8.77 5.28 -1.38
CA GLY A 367 7.65 6.18 -1.10
C GLY A 367 6.29 5.69 -1.61
N LEU A 368 6.13 4.38 -1.80
CA LEU A 368 4.88 3.76 -2.20
C LEU A 368 4.08 3.28 -0.99
N LEU A 369 2.76 3.27 -1.13
CA LEU A 369 1.83 2.67 -0.18
C LEU A 369 1.26 1.39 -0.80
N TRP A 370 1.26 0.30 -0.04
CA TRP A 370 0.79 -1.01 -0.49
C TRP A 370 -0.22 -1.61 0.48
N CYS A 371 -1.32 -2.15 -0.05
CA CYS A 371 -2.34 -2.86 0.70
C CYS A 371 -2.27 -4.37 0.44
N PRO A 372 -1.90 -5.18 1.43
CA PRO A 372 -2.01 -6.64 1.34
C PRO A 372 -3.46 -7.08 1.54
N GLU A 373 -4.33 -6.78 0.58
CA GLU A 373 -5.77 -6.98 0.68
C GLU A 373 -6.19 -8.41 1.08
N VAL A 374 -7.33 -8.50 1.77
CA VAL A 374 -8.01 -9.77 2.02
C VAL A 374 -8.95 -10.04 0.86
N ARG A 375 -8.65 -11.06 0.05
CA ARG A 375 -9.49 -11.50 -1.05
C ARG A 375 -9.82 -12.98 -0.90
N ASP A 376 -8.99 -13.86 -1.41
CA ASP A 376 -9.17 -15.30 -1.29
C ASP A 376 -8.53 -15.80 0.00
N ALA A 377 -9.26 -16.61 0.76
CA ALA A 377 -8.73 -17.30 1.92
C ALA A 377 -8.99 -18.80 1.75
N LYS A 378 -8.03 -19.62 2.16
CA LYS A 378 -8.13 -21.08 2.03
C LYS A 378 -9.04 -21.70 3.10
N ASN A 379 -9.07 -21.11 4.27
CA ASN A 379 -9.82 -21.53 5.45
C ASN A 379 -9.94 -20.37 6.45
N SER A 380 -10.61 -20.58 7.57
CA SER A 380 -10.83 -19.57 8.61
C SER A 380 -9.52 -19.04 9.21
N GLU A 381 -8.52 -19.90 9.37
CA GLU A 381 -7.20 -19.47 9.85
C GLU A 381 -6.56 -18.49 8.87
N ASP A 382 -6.48 -18.82 7.58
CA ASP A 382 -5.88 -17.95 6.54
C ASP A 382 -6.64 -16.63 6.44
N LEU A 383 -7.98 -16.64 6.55
CA LEU A 383 -8.79 -15.41 6.60
C LEU A 383 -8.40 -14.53 7.80
N VAL A 384 -8.30 -15.10 8.99
CA VAL A 384 -7.94 -14.38 10.22
C VAL A 384 -6.54 -13.77 10.10
N ARG A 385 -5.53 -14.57 9.66
CA ARG A 385 -4.15 -14.09 9.49
C ARG A 385 -4.03 -12.94 8.49
N ARG A 386 -4.72 -13.06 7.36
CA ARG A 386 -4.75 -11.98 6.36
C ARG A 386 -5.44 -10.72 6.89
N LEU A 387 -6.56 -10.89 7.59
CA LEU A 387 -7.27 -9.77 8.19
C LEU A 387 -6.45 -9.08 9.29
N GLU A 388 -5.76 -9.85 10.14
CA GLU A 388 -4.82 -9.33 11.13
C GLU A 388 -3.69 -8.53 10.48
N THR A 389 -3.18 -8.98 9.33
CA THR A 389 -2.14 -8.23 8.61
C THR A 389 -2.67 -6.93 8.01
N VAL A 390 -3.81 -7.00 7.33
CA VAL A 390 -4.33 -5.83 6.60
C VAL A 390 -4.76 -4.69 7.52
N VAL A 391 -5.23 -4.98 8.73
CA VAL A 391 -5.59 -3.91 9.70
C VAL A 391 -4.37 -3.14 10.22
N PHE A 392 -3.17 -3.69 10.07
CA PHE A 392 -1.89 -3.03 10.35
C PHE A 392 -1.15 -2.58 9.06
N SER A 393 -1.87 -2.24 8.00
CA SER A 393 -1.32 -1.79 6.72
C SER A 393 -1.83 -0.39 6.35
N PRO A 394 -1.33 0.24 5.27
CA PRO A 394 -1.79 1.56 4.84
C PRO A 394 -3.30 1.67 4.61
N LEU A 395 -3.93 0.61 4.11
CA LEU A 395 -5.37 0.54 3.88
C LEU A 395 -5.90 -0.83 4.33
N ALA A 396 -6.91 -0.86 5.19
CA ALA A 396 -7.51 -2.09 5.69
C ALA A 396 -8.75 -2.46 4.86
N MET A 397 -8.67 -3.53 4.06
CA MET A 397 -9.70 -3.87 3.09
C MET A 397 -9.97 -5.36 2.99
N VAL A 398 -11.27 -5.71 2.84
CA VAL A 398 -11.73 -6.98 2.29
C VAL A 398 -12.28 -6.75 0.89
N ASN A 399 -11.73 -7.47 -0.10
CA ASN A 399 -12.14 -7.42 -1.49
C ASN A 399 -13.01 -8.62 -1.85
N ALA A 400 -14.31 -8.49 -1.63
CA ALA A 400 -15.30 -9.57 -1.78
C ALA A 400 -16.10 -9.50 -3.09
N TRP A 401 -15.55 -8.92 -4.15
CA TRP A 401 -16.23 -8.65 -5.42
C TRP A 401 -16.89 -9.87 -6.08
N TYR A 402 -16.47 -11.07 -5.73
CA TYR A 402 -16.88 -12.35 -6.35
C TYR A 402 -17.79 -13.21 -5.45
N ILE A 403 -18.12 -12.74 -4.23
CA ILE A 403 -18.98 -13.43 -3.26
C ILE A 403 -20.09 -12.52 -2.72
N LYS A 404 -21.29 -13.07 -2.57
CA LYS A 404 -22.49 -12.32 -2.15
C LYS A 404 -22.51 -12.00 -0.66
N ASN A 405 -21.94 -12.88 0.15
CA ASN A 405 -21.88 -12.72 1.61
C ASN A 405 -20.43 -12.50 2.06
N PRO A 406 -20.20 -11.75 3.15
CA PRO A 406 -18.86 -11.57 3.68
C PRO A 406 -18.13 -12.91 3.92
N PRO A 407 -16.79 -12.96 3.70
CA PRO A 407 -16.03 -14.20 3.74
C PRO A 407 -16.05 -14.90 5.12
N TRP A 408 -16.30 -14.16 6.19
CA TRP A 408 -16.48 -14.75 7.52
C TRP A 408 -17.79 -15.52 7.71
N LYS A 409 -18.74 -15.40 6.77
CA LYS A 409 -19.96 -16.22 6.77
C LYS A 409 -19.80 -17.50 5.98
N GLN A 410 -19.03 -17.44 4.89
CA GLN A 410 -18.70 -18.59 4.04
C GLN A 410 -17.49 -18.24 3.16
N ILE A 411 -16.42 -19.00 3.26
CA ILE A 411 -15.20 -18.80 2.48
C ILE A 411 -15.31 -19.45 1.09
N ASP A 412 -15.94 -20.62 1.01
CA ASP A 412 -16.14 -21.29 -0.27
C ASP A 412 -17.04 -20.44 -1.18
N ARG A 413 -16.49 -20.04 -2.34
CA ARG A 413 -17.17 -19.17 -3.30
C ARG A 413 -18.49 -19.75 -3.81
N VAL A 414 -18.55 -21.06 -4.09
CA VAL A 414 -19.73 -21.71 -4.68
C VAL A 414 -20.86 -21.73 -3.64
N LYS A 415 -20.56 -22.18 -2.45
CA LYS A 415 -21.52 -22.22 -1.32
C LYS A 415 -21.97 -20.83 -0.93
N ASN A 416 -21.04 -19.85 -0.85
CA ASN A 416 -21.34 -18.47 -0.52
C ASN A 416 -22.38 -17.88 -1.51
N ASN A 417 -22.14 -18.06 -2.81
CA ASN A 417 -23.03 -17.55 -3.85
C ASN A 417 -24.37 -18.32 -3.96
N ALA A 418 -24.42 -19.55 -3.46
CA ALA A 418 -25.64 -20.35 -3.29
C ALA A 418 -26.43 -19.94 -2.03
N GLY A 419 -25.85 -19.11 -1.13
CA GLY A 419 -26.46 -18.73 0.14
C GLY A 419 -26.27 -19.76 1.25
N GLU A 420 -25.38 -20.74 1.05
CA GLU A 420 -25.03 -21.74 2.05
C GLU A 420 -23.98 -21.18 3.00
N LEU A 421 -24.38 -20.87 4.23
CA LEU A 421 -23.48 -20.30 5.24
C LEU A 421 -22.92 -21.42 6.13
N GLU A 422 -21.74 -21.18 6.74
CA GLU A 422 -21.18 -22.09 7.76
C GLU A 422 -22.07 -22.10 9.02
N ASN A 423 -22.16 -23.25 9.67
CA ASN A 423 -23.06 -23.43 10.83
C ASN A 423 -22.71 -22.51 12.01
N ASP A 424 -21.43 -22.21 12.20
CA ASP A 424 -20.87 -21.42 13.30
C ASP A 424 -20.25 -20.09 12.85
N TRP A 425 -20.65 -19.59 11.68
CA TRP A 425 -20.12 -18.37 11.07
C TRP A 425 -20.14 -17.15 12.02
N GLN A 426 -21.07 -17.10 12.96
CA GLN A 426 -21.16 -16.02 13.95
C GLN A 426 -19.90 -15.93 14.82
N THR A 427 -19.26 -17.05 15.12
CA THR A 427 -18.00 -17.09 15.89
C THR A 427 -16.88 -16.47 15.08
N LEU A 428 -16.74 -16.83 13.81
CA LEU A 428 -15.73 -16.25 12.91
C LEU A 428 -16.00 -14.76 12.66
N GLU A 429 -17.26 -14.37 12.49
CA GLU A 429 -17.63 -12.96 12.36
C GLU A 429 -17.27 -12.15 13.61
N ALA A 430 -17.54 -12.67 14.81
CA ALA A 430 -17.19 -12.01 16.06
C ALA A 430 -15.68 -11.76 16.14
N ARG A 431 -14.88 -12.73 15.69
CA ARG A 431 -13.42 -12.62 15.62
C ARG A 431 -13.00 -11.57 14.58
N CYS A 432 -13.55 -11.60 13.37
CA CYS A 432 -13.26 -10.62 12.33
C CYS A 432 -13.65 -9.20 12.78
N ARG A 433 -14.80 -9.04 13.44
CA ARG A 433 -15.24 -7.76 14.00
C ARG A 433 -14.27 -7.23 15.05
N GLU A 434 -13.75 -8.07 15.93
CA GLU A 434 -12.72 -7.69 16.91
C GLU A 434 -11.46 -7.16 16.21
N ILE A 435 -10.94 -7.91 15.20
CA ILE A 435 -9.75 -7.52 14.44
C ILE A 435 -9.99 -6.20 13.69
N ILE A 436 -11.14 -6.02 13.07
CA ILE A 436 -11.52 -4.74 12.43
C ILE A 436 -11.56 -3.61 13.47
N GLY A 437 -12.03 -3.91 14.68
CA GLY A 437 -12.02 -2.98 15.81
C GLY A 437 -10.62 -2.47 16.15
N TRP A 438 -9.59 -3.31 16.08
CA TRP A 438 -8.20 -2.89 16.29
C TRP A 438 -7.78 -1.80 15.28
N ARG A 439 -8.21 -1.93 14.02
CA ARG A 439 -7.97 -0.89 13.01
C ARG A 439 -8.56 0.45 13.43
N MET A 440 -9.80 0.45 13.90
CA MET A 440 -10.49 1.67 14.32
C MET A 440 -9.78 2.34 15.50
N GLN A 441 -9.30 1.54 16.45
CA GLN A 441 -8.52 2.04 17.58
C GLN A 441 -7.21 2.71 17.14
N LEU A 442 -6.57 2.20 16.10
CA LEU A 442 -5.26 2.67 15.63
C LEU A 442 -5.32 3.94 14.77
N VAL A 443 -6.48 4.40 14.31
CA VAL A 443 -6.60 5.55 13.41
C VAL A 443 -5.81 6.78 13.90
N PRO A 444 -5.87 7.20 15.17
CA PRO A 444 -5.08 8.35 15.65
C PRO A 444 -3.57 8.16 15.55
N TYR A 445 -3.10 6.95 15.86
CA TYR A 445 -1.67 6.61 15.73
C TYR A 445 -1.22 6.58 14.27
N LEU A 446 -2.03 5.98 13.38
CA LEU A 446 -1.76 5.96 11.95
C LEU A 446 -1.71 7.35 11.35
N LEU A 447 -2.66 8.23 11.70
CA LEU A 447 -2.65 9.63 11.26
C LEU A 447 -1.32 10.30 11.63
N SER A 448 -0.82 10.11 12.86
CA SER A 448 0.47 10.71 13.25
C SER A 448 1.65 10.20 12.43
N ALA A 449 1.63 8.93 12.01
CA ALA A 449 2.66 8.39 11.13
C ALA A 449 2.60 9.02 9.72
N PHE A 450 1.40 9.23 9.18
CA PHE A 450 1.20 9.93 7.91
C PHE A 450 1.52 11.43 8.00
N GLU A 451 1.31 12.07 9.15
CA GLU A 451 1.74 13.46 9.38
C GLU A 451 3.27 13.59 9.34
N SER A 452 3.99 12.65 9.93
CA SER A 452 5.44 12.58 9.80
C SER A 452 5.87 12.37 8.34
N TYR A 453 5.13 11.56 7.60
CA TYR A 453 5.37 11.35 6.17
C TYR A 453 5.20 12.65 5.37
N ALA A 454 4.16 13.40 5.62
CA ALA A 454 3.93 14.69 4.98
C ALA A 454 4.97 15.75 5.38
N ALA A 455 5.35 15.79 6.66
CA ALA A 455 6.20 16.84 7.21
C ALA A 455 7.70 16.65 6.88
N ASN A 456 8.18 15.42 6.89
CA ASN A 456 9.62 15.13 6.78
C ASN A 456 9.96 13.98 5.83
N GLY A 457 8.98 13.44 5.10
CA GLY A 457 9.19 12.35 4.15
C GLY A 457 9.41 10.97 4.78
N MET A 458 9.14 10.79 6.08
CA MET A 458 9.34 9.50 6.75
C MET A 458 8.25 8.50 6.36
N PRO A 459 8.59 7.36 5.71
CA PRO A 459 7.58 6.37 5.34
C PRO A 459 6.79 5.86 6.54
N PRO A 460 5.45 5.88 6.50
CA PRO A 460 4.61 5.47 7.63
C PRO A 460 4.70 3.96 7.92
N PHE A 461 4.99 3.16 6.89
CA PHE A 461 5.25 1.73 6.96
C PHE A 461 6.60 1.46 6.32
N ARG A 462 7.49 0.76 7.01
CA ARG A 462 8.87 0.61 6.53
C ARG A 462 9.61 -0.59 7.09
N ALA A 463 10.63 -1.01 6.36
CA ALA A 463 11.55 -2.06 6.76
C ALA A 463 12.34 -1.67 8.03
N LEU A 464 12.65 -2.65 8.87
CA LEU A 464 13.47 -2.44 10.07
C LEU A 464 14.88 -1.95 9.72
N ILE A 465 15.46 -2.48 8.64
CA ILE A 465 16.82 -2.13 8.17
C ILE A 465 16.92 -0.65 7.74
N LEU A 466 15.82 0.00 7.38
CA LEU A 466 15.83 1.42 7.00
C LEU A 466 16.28 2.32 8.16
N ASP A 467 15.85 1.99 9.37
CA ASP A 467 16.21 2.73 10.58
C ASP A 467 17.54 2.27 11.21
N HIS A 468 17.99 1.05 10.88
CA HIS A 468 19.15 0.39 11.50
C HIS A 468 20.03 -0.29 10.44
N PRO A 469 20.59 0.48 9.47
CA PRO A 469 21.35 -0.07 8.34
C PRO A 469 22.65 -0.79 8.74
N GLU A 470 23.14 -0.56 9.95
CA GLU A 470 24.32 -1.20 10.54
C GLU A 470 24.01 -2.57 11.16
N ASP A 471 22.74 -2.89 11.40
CA ASP A 471 22.33 -4.14 12.05
C ASP A 471 22.16 -5.26 11.03
N SER A 472 23.21 -6.05 10.83
CA SER A 472 23.20 -7.16 9.87
C SER A 472 22.11 -8.22 10.14
N ALA A 473 21.60 -8.33 11.38
CA ALA A 473 20.52 -9.24 11.71
C ALA A 473 19.18 -8.84 11.07
N LEU A 474 19.05 -7.58 10.66
CA LEU A 474 17.85 -7.04 10.02
C LEU A 474 17.92 -7.04 8.48
N ALA A 475 19.10 -7.36 7.91
CA ALA A 475 19.37 -7.24 6.48
C ALA A 475 18.42 -8.03 5.58
N GLU A 476 17.95 -9.18 6.03
CA GLU A 476 17.05 -10.08 5.29
C GLU A 476 15.66 -10.24 5.99
N VAL A 477 15.33 -9.34 6.92
CA VAL A 477 14.01 -9.36 7.59
C VAL A 477 12.98 -8.69 6.67
N ASP A 478 12.29 -9.49 5.89
CA ASP A 478 11.34 -9.09 4.86
C ASP A 478 9.86 -9.34 5.23
N ASP A 479 9.62 -9.74 6.48
CA ASP A 479 8.32 -10.17 6.98
C ASP A 479 7.93 -9.50 8.31
N GLN A 480 8.65 -8.44 8.68
CA GLN A 480 8.39 -7.56 9.81
C GLN A 480 8.58 -6.10 9.39
N TYR A 481 7.81 -5.20 9.97
CA TYR A 481 7.88 -3.78 9.61
C TYR A 481 7.53 -2.86 10.78
N MET A 482 7.99 -1.61 10.66
CA MET A 482 7.60 -0.52 11.55
C MET A 482 6.34 0.18 11.02
N ILE A 483 5.45 0.56 11.94
CA ILE A 483 4.41 1.57 11.72
C ILE A 483 4.78 2.80 12.54
N GLY A 484 5.00 3.95 11.87
CA GLY A 484 5.55 5.11 12.54
C GLY A 484 6.88 4.77 13.24
N ASP A 485 7.27 5.53 14.26
CA ASP A 485 8.56 5.35 14.94
C ASP A 485 8.50 4.38 16.14
N ARG A 486 7.31 3.87 16.49
CA ARG A 486 7.09 3.24 17.79
C ARG A 486 6.61 1.80 17.72
N MET A 487 5.96 1.39 16.65
CA MET A 487 5.26 0.10 16.58
C MET A 487 5.94 -0.84 15.57
N LEU A 488 6.27 -2.06 16.01
CA LEU A 488 6.76 -3.15 15.19
C LEU A 488 5.66 -4.21 15.03
N VAL A 489 5.42 -4.63 13.80
CA VAL A 489 4.43 -5.66 13.46
C VAL A 489 5.12 -6.85 12.81
N ALA A 490 4.81 -8.06 13.29
CA ALA A 490 5.32 -9.32 12.76
C ALA A 490 4.14 -10.23 12.37
N PRO A 491 3.63 -10.14 11.14
CA PRO A 491 2.49 -10.94 10.67
C PRO A 491 2.69 -12.44 10.85
N LEU A 492 1.60 -13.14 11.14
CA LEU A 492 1.52 -14.59 11.17
C LEU A 492 1.00 -15.11 9.84
N PHE A 493 1.43 -16.30 9.47
CA PHE A 493 1.00 -16.96 8.24
C PHE A 493 0.27 -18.27 8.57
N ALA A 494 -0.74 -18.60 7.81
CA ALA A 494 -1.53 -19.81 8.04
C ALA A 494 -0.65 -21.08 7.96
N GLY A 495 -0.84 -21.99 8.92
CA GLY A 495 -0.09 -23.25 9.05
C GLY A 495 1.26 -23.11 9.76
N GLU A 496 1.64 -21.94 10.27
CA GLU A 496 2.82 -21.79 11.13
C GLU A 496 2.47 -22.09 12.59
N SER A 497 3.33 -22.83 13.27
CA SER A 497 3.21 -23.09 14.72
C SER A 497 3.96 -22.05 15.57
N GLU A 498 5.01 -21.46 14.99
CA GLU A 498 5.86 -20.49 15.64
C GLU A 498 6.24 -19.35 14.69
N ARG A 499 6.50 -18.18 15.26
CA ARG A 499 6.95 -16.98 14.56
C ARG A 499 8.26 -16.49 15.19
N LYS A 500 9.34 -16.53 14.41
CA LYS A 500 10.60 -15.89 14.80
C LYS A 500 10.49 -14.39 14.60
N ILE A 501 10.80 -13.61 15.64
CA ILE A 501 10.72 -12.14 15.63
C ILE A 501 12.08 -11.59 16.03
N THR A 502 12.64 -10.73 15.19
CA THR A 502 13.93 -10.06 15.42
C THR A 502 13.68 -8.58 15.69
N PHE A 503 14.22 -8.06 16.77
CA PHE A 503 14.03 -6.67 17.19
C PHE A 503 15.25 -5.82 16.80
N PRO A 504 15.03 -4.57 16.38
CA PRO A 504 16.07 -3.55 16.41
C PRO A 504 16.56 -3.30 17.83
N GLU A 505 17.72 -2.66 17.96
CA GLU A 505 18.25 -2.27 19.26
C GLU A 505 17.24 -1.45 20.07
N GLY A 506 17.17 -1.70 21.38
CA GLY A 506 16.29 -1.02 22.33
C GLY A 506 15.43 -2.00 23.14
N LYS A 507 14.62 -1.44 24.04
CA LYS A 507 13.63 -2.19 24.82
C LYS A 507 12.30 -2.17 24.10
N TRP A 508 11.62 -3.30 24.06
CA TRP A 508 10.32 -3.47 23.43
C TRP A 508 9.29 -4.01 24.41
N CYS A 509 8.05 -3.61 24.27
CA CYS A 509 6.93 -4.11 25.06
C CYS A 509 5.91 -4.74 24.11
N ASP A 510 5.39 -5.89 24.48
CA ASP A 510 4.23 -6.48 23.78
C ASP A 510 3.05 -5.49 23.84
N PHE A 511 2.48 -5.17 22.68
CA PHE A 511 1.41 -4.17 22.56
C PHE A 511 0.15 -4.55 23.35
N TRP A 512 -0.13 -5.84 23.44
CA TRP A 512 -1.36 -6.35 24.04
C TRP A 512 -1.28 -6.43 25.56
N THR A 513 -0.15 -6.90 26.07
CA THR A 513 0.03 -7.24 27.49
C THR A 513 0.96 -6.30 28.24
N GLY A 514 1.75 -5.51 27.53
CA GLY A 514 2.83 -4.69 28.11
C GLY A 514 4.08 -5.47 28.51
N LYS A 515 4.12 -6.80 28.35
CA LYS A 515 5.30 -7.60 28.74
C LYS A 515 6.56 -7.10 28.03
N VAL A 516 7.60 -6.84 28.80
CA VAL A 516 8.89 -6.36 28.29
C VAL A 516 9.64 -7.50 27.61
N VAL A 517 10.16 -7.23 26.42
CA VAL A 517 11.02 -8.11 25.64
C VAL A 517 12.46 -7.58 25.73
N ARG A 518 13.39 -8.44 26.13
CA ARG A 518 14.81 -8.10 26.31
C ARG A 518 15.72 -8.77 25.29
N ASP A 519 15.27 -9.89 24.72
CA ASP A 519 16.04 -10.67 23.79
C ASP A 519 16.01 -10.05 22.39
N LYS A 520 17.14 -10.08 21.70
CA LYS A 520 17.29 -9.63 20.30
C LYS A 520 16.37 -10.40 19.35
N THR A 521 16.09 -11.66 19.66
CA THR A 521 15.21 -12.53 18.87
C THR A 521 14.39 -13.40 19.80
N ILE A 522 13.12 -13.51 19.55
CA ILE A 522 12.22 -14.41 20.26
C ILE A 522 11.51 -15.34 19.27
N SER A 523 11.00 -16.48 19.78
CA SER A 523 10.00 -17.29 19.10
C SER A 523 8.66 -17.07 19.80
N ALA A 524 7.68 -16.58 19.08
CA ALA A 524 6.32 -16.40 19.56
C ALA A 524 5.44 -17.54 19.03
N PRO A 525 4.55 -18.13 19.85
CA PRO A 525 3.60 -19.12 19.34
C PRO A 525 2.67 -18.45 18.32
N ALA A 526 2.46 -19.11 17.19
CA ALA A 526 1.53 -18.65 16.19
C ALA A 526 0.10 -19.04 16.63
N THR A 527 -0.57 -18.15 17.33
CA THR A 527 -1.97 -18.30 17.74
C THR A 527 -2.88 -17.50 16.82
N THR A 528 -4.17 -17.85 16.75
CA THR A 528 -5.17 -17.06 16.01
C THR A 528 -5.74 -15.90 16.82
N GLU A 529 -5.33 -15.77 18.10
CA GLU A 529 -5.90 -14.77 18.99
C GLU A 529 -5.36 -13.36 18.75
N ARG A 530 -4.06 -13.23 18.47
CA ARG A 530 -3.44 -11.90 18.30
C ARG A 530 -2.21 -11.99 17.41
N ILE A 531 -2.15 -11.12 16.42
CA ILE A 531 -0.93 -10.85 15.67
C ILE A 531 0.14 -10.29 16.62
N PRO A 532 1.41 -10.74 16.55
CA PRO A 532 2.50 -10.14 17.29
C PRO A 532 2.73 -8.68 16.89
N VAL A 533 2.50 -7.79 17.84
CA VAL A 533 2.75 -6.36 17.75
C VAL A 533 3.52 -5.92 18.97
N PHE A 534 4.54 -5.11 18.78
CA PHE A 534 5.39 -4.61 19.85
C PHE A 534 5.52 -3.10 19.77
N VAL A 535 5.68 -2.47 20.91
CA VAL A 535 5.88 -1.02 21.01
C VAL A 535 7.23 -0.76 21.68
N ARG A 536 7.97 0.18 21.13
CA ARG A 536 9.24 0.61 21.73
C ARG A 536 8.97 1.16 23.13
N SER A 537 9.71 0.70 24.14
CA SER A 537 9.63 1.24 25.51
C SER A 537 9.93 2.76 25.48
N GLY A 538 9.29 3.52 26.34
CA GLY A 538 9.32 4.97 26.29
C GLY A 538 8.35 5.57 25.26
N SER A 539 7.22 4.93 25.02
CA SER A 539 6.25 5.35 24.00
C SER A 539 4.86 5.61 24.55
N ILE A 540 4.19 6.58 23.97
CA ILE A 540 2.75 6.84 24.14
C ILE A 540 2.03 6.42 22.85
N VAL A 541 0.95 5.65 22.98
CA VAL A 541 0.10 5.22 21.87
C VAL A 541 -1.35 5.59 22.16
N PRO A 542 -1.90 6.59 21.43
CA PRO A 542 -3.33 6.90 21.53
C PRO A 542 -4.17 5.88 20.78
N LEU A 543 -5.23 5.37 21.42
CA LEU A 543 -6.17 4.43 20.87
C LEU A 543 -7.58 5.04 20.91
N ALA A 544 -8.25 5.11 19.77
CA ALA A 544 -9.61 5.61 19.68
C ALA A 544 -10.62 4.60 20.25
N GLN A 545 -11.72 5.09 20.79
CA GLN A 545 -12.88 4.26 21.05
C GLN A 545 -13.47 3.75 19.72
N ILE A 546 -13.85 2.46 19.70
CA ILE A 546 -14.42 1.84 18.50
C ILE A 546 -15.82 2.41 18.24
N GLY A 547 -15.98 3.04 17.10
CA GLY A 547 -17.26 3.50 16.56
C GLY A 547 -17.69 2.70 15.32
N PRO A 548 -18.86 2.98 14.75
CA PRO A 548 -19.33 2.33 13.52
C PRO A 548 -18.51 2.70 12.29
N HIS A 549 -17.84 3.83 12.30
CA HIS A 549 -16.86 4.30 11.31
C HIS A 549 -15.91 5.30 11.94
N ALA A 550 -14.76 5.58 11.32
CA ALA A 550 -13.80 6.58 11.79
C ALA A 550 -14.45 7.98 11.73
N GLY A 551 -14.23 8.79 12.76
CA GLY A 551 -14.86 10.11 12.87
C GLY A 551 -16.38 10.07 13.02
N SER A 552 -16.94 9.00 13.58
CA SER A 552 -18.39 8.82 13.76
C SER A 552 -19.03 9.76 14.78
N SER A 553 -18.23 10.44 15.58
CA SER A 553 -18.67 11.44 16.57
C SER A 553 -17.98 12.78 16.35
N GLU A 554 -18.57 13.87 16.84
CA GLU A 554 -17.97 15.20 16.81
C GLU A 554 -16.64 15.24 17.59
N SER A 555 -16.49 14.37 18.59
CA SER A 555 -15.28 14.21 19.38
C SER A 555 -14.96 12.72 19.56
N THR A 556 -13.79 12.30 19.12
CA THR A 556 -13.29 10.94 19.31
C THR A 556 -12.65 10.81 20.69
N THR A 557 -13.12 9.85 21.47
CA THR A 557 -12.58 9.53 22.79
C THR A 557 -11.37 8.62 22.67
N LEU A 558 -10.28 8.97 23.36
CA LEU A 558 -9.03 8.21 23.38
C LEU A 558 -8.81 7.52 24.72
N THR A 559 -8.33 6.29 24.67
CA THR A 559 -7.56 5.65 25.74
C THR A 559 -6.08 5.76 25.36
N VAL A 560 -5.27 6.29 26.27
CA VAL A 560 -3.85 6.51 26.00
C VAL A 560 -3.02 5.45 26.72
N ARG A 561 -2.30 4.63 25.96
CA ARG A 561 -1.37 3.66 26.52
C ARG A 561 0.05 4.22 26.60
N VAL A 562 0.68 4.02 27.73
CA VAL A 562 2.07 4.39 28.04
C VAL A 562 2.87 3.09 28.19
N TYR A 563 3.92 2.92 27.39
CA TYR A 563 4.74 1.72 27.41
C TYR A 563 6.11 2.02 28.01
N GLY A 564 6.45 1.28 29.09
CA GLY A 564 7.72 1.42 29.81
C GLY A 564 7.72 2.59 30.79
N ASP A 565 8.92 2.95 31.22
CA ASP A 565 9.19 3.90 32.30
C ASP A 565 9.63 5.27 31.75
N GLY A 566 9.57 6.30 32.60
CA GLY A 566 10.02 7.65 32.30
C GLY A 566 8.91 8.63 31.94
N SER A 567 9.22 9.91 32.10
CA SER A 567 8.32 10.99 31.69
C SER A 567 8.38 11.15 30.18
N LEU A 568 7.23 11.02 29.52
CA LEU A 568 7.11 10.85 28.07
C LEU A 568 6.28 11.96 27.43
N SER A 569 6.55 12.21 26.17
CA SER A 569 5.74 13.11 25.34
C SER A 569 5.47 12.49 23.98
N TRP A 570 4.25 12.66 23.52
CA TRP A 570 3.83 12.33 22.17
C TRP A 570 3.12 13.52 21.55
N GLN A 571 3.44 13.81 20.32
CA GLN A 571 2.81 14.87 19.57
C GLN A 571 2.21 14.30 18.30
N GLY A 572 0.92 14.45 18.15
CA GLY A 572 0.20 14.21 16.91
C GLY A 572 -0.38 15.53 16.44
N GLY A 573 -0.12 15.86 15.18
CA GLY A 573 -0.71 17.04 14.62
C GLY A 573 0.26 18.04 14.02
N GLY A 574 0.07 18.25 12.77
CA GLY A 574 0.56 19.31 11.92
C GLY A 574 -0.59 19.93 11.16
N VAL A 575 -0.44 20.14 9.86
CA VAL A 575 -1.35 20.93 9.00
C VAL A 575 -2.75 20.33 8.84
N ALA A 576 -2.93 19.03 9.05
CA ALA A 576 -4.24 18.34 8.91
C ALA A 576 -4.59 17.46 10.12
N GLY A 577 -3.81 17.52 11.18
CA GLY A 577 -3.70 16.47 12.13
C GLY A 577 -4.51 16.55 13.41
N ILE A 578 -4.22 15.60 14.28
CA ILE A 578 -4.88 15.35 15.56
C ILE A 578 -4.81 16.57 16.48
N GLY A 579 -3.80 17.43 16.30
CA GLY A 579 -3.66 18.69 17.06
C GLY A 579 -3.53 18.50 18.55
N LEU A 580 -2.97 17.36 19.01
CA LEU A 580 -2.78 17.03 20.41
C LEU A 580 -1.32 16.85 20.75
N THR A 581 -0.94 17.31 21.96
CA THR A 581 0.24 16.84 22.68
C THR A 581 -0.22 16.07 23.90
N LEU A 582 0.24 14.83 24.02
CA LEU A 582 0.02 13.94 25.15
C LEU A 582 1.32 13.85 25.93
N THR A 583 1.28 14.08 27.25
CA THR A 583 2.46 13.92 28.10
C THR A 583 2.13 13.02 29.28
N TRP A 584 3.10 12.20 29.67
CA TRP A 584 3.05 11.36 30.84
C TRP A 584 4.11 11.76 31.84
N ASP A 585 3.70 12.02 33.06
CA ASP A 585 4.58 12.29 34.20
C ASP A 585 4.64 11.03 35.06
N GLU A 586 5.75 10.33 34.99
CA GLU A 586 5.95 9.08 35.72
C GLU A 586 5.94 9.28 37.23
N LYS A 587 6.57 10.35 37.71
CA LYS A 587 6.67 10.64 39.17
C LYS A 587 5.30 10.78 39.82
N ASN A 588 4.38 11.42 39.11
CA ASN A 588 3.02 11.68 39.59
C ASN A 588 2.00 10.69 39.07
N GLN A 589 2.43 9.70 38.23
CA GLN A 589 1.56 8.74 37.55
C GLN A 589 0.37 9.44 36.87
N LYS A 590 0.66 10.54 36.16
CA LYS A 590 -0.39 11.41 35.61
C LYS A 590 -0.13 11.77 34.16
N GLY A 591 -1.14 11.54 33.35
CA GLY A 591 -1.18 12.04 31.99
C GLY A 591 -1.75 13.45 31.90
N SER A 592 -1.27 14.22 30.93
CA SER A 592 -1.85 15.51 30.57
C SER A 592 -2.04 15.65 29.06
N VAL A 593 -2.98 16.51 28.69
CA VAL A 593 -3.39 16.74 27.31
C VAL A 593 -3.33 18.22 27.00
N ARG A 594 -2.64 18.61 25.96
CA ARG A 594 -2.68 19.97 25.42
C ARG A 594 -3.22 19.92 24.00
N GLN A 595 -4.28 20.66 23.75
CA GLN A 595 -4.80 20.86 22.40
C GLN A 595 -3.98 21.94 21.69
N ASN A 596 -3.44 21.62 20.53
CA ASN A 596 -2.61 22.51 19.71
C ASN A 596 -3.42 23.20 18.59
N SER A 597 -4.71 22.83 18.44
CA SER A 597 -5.60 23.34 17.41
C SER A 597 -7.02 23.47 17.96
N GLN A 598 -7.74 24.52 17.58
CA GLN A 598 -9.18 24.66 17.87
C GLN A 598 -10.05 23.61 17.15
N ARG A 599 -9.47 22.87 16.21
CA ARG A 599 -10.12 21.78 15.48
C ARG A 599 -9.86 20.39 16.09
N ALA A 600 -9.21 20.32 17.26
CA ALA A 600 -8.95 19.06 17.92
C ALA A 600 -10.27 18.36 18.28
N ARG A 601 -10.53 17.24 17.62
CA ARG A 601 -11.73 16.41 17.80
C ARG A 601 -11.52 15.26 18.79
N TYR A 602 -10.51 15.36 19.65
CA TYR A 602 -10.12 14.26 20.52
C TYR A 602 -10.23 14.65 21.98
N THR A 603 -10.81 13.76 22.78
CA THR A 603 -10.84 13.82 24.24
C THR A 603 -10.15 12.58 24.80
N VAL A 604 -9.53 12.68 25.98
CA VAL A 604 -8.88 11.54 26.65
C VAL A 604 -9.73 11.10 27.81
N ALA A 605 -10.22 9.84 27.76
CA ALA A 605 -11.01 9.21 28.83
C ALA A 605 -10.13 8.58 29.90
N GLY A 606 -8.95 8.07 29.54
CA GLY A 606 -8.10 7.36 30.48
C GLY A 606 -6.67 7.16 30.00
N TRP A 607 -5.80 6.81 30.95
CA TRP A 607 -4.40 6.48 30.75
C TRP A 607 -4.12 5.11 31.32
N GLU A 608 -3.41 4.28 30.57
CA GLU A 608 -3.03 2.92 30.95
C GLU A 608 -1.49 2.82 30.86
N GLN A 609 -0.80 2.65 31.98
CA GLN A 609 0.63 2.35 31.97
C GLN A 609 0.84 0.85 31.83
N LEU A 610 1.65 0.45 30.88
CA LEU A 610 2.00 -0.92 30.53
C LEU A 610 3.52 -1.07 30.49
N GLY A 611 4.04 -2.23 30.94
CA GLY A 611 5.47 -2.56 30.83
C GLY A 611 6.37 -1.72 31.75
N ALA A 612 5.84 -1.13 32.82
CA ALA A 612 6.65 -0.58 33.88
C ALA A 612 7.44 -1.71 34.55
N GLU A 613 8.74 -1.49 34.78
CA GLU A 613 9.54 -2.41 35.58
C GLU A 613 9.19 -2.15 37.06
N ALA A 614 8.76 -3.23 37.78
CA ALA A 614 8.41 -3.15 39.19
C ALA A 614 9.64 -2.90 40.07
#